data_f7c24eaa96888b75fd81bc2c7eace93c
#
_entry.id   f7c24eaa96888b75fd81bc2c7eace93c
#
_cell.length_a   1.000
_cell.length_b   1.000
_cell.length_c   1.000
_cell.angle_alpha   90.00
_cell.angle_beta   90.00
_cell.angle_gamma   90.00
#
_symmetry.space_group_name_H-M   'P 1'
#
loop_
_entity.id
_entity.type
_entity.pdbx_description
1 polymer ?
#
loop_
_entity_poly.entity_id
_entity_poly.type
_entity_poly.pdbx_seq_one_letter_code
_entity_poly.pdbx_strand_id
1 'polypeptide(L)'
;MTLETNRRRALALLGAGVLGASVSSCGHGHVTTPPAVGDGATTHLSLHVSDAQGGVLNLEALRRIQSNGKGEPGYDDALLDAKTLEVIAVGPLYQDENGAIGIDVPTGRDCTLTMSWPTSHGYSALMADLPASGEHDLLELAARTLHERQAERYQQATAQGLKGADEAVTLRDSAQQSLDACATAQSWADRGRLANSALESAAGAQLALDRALVAQAPQDAIIGVTFTRVPTAAEVAAALASNGPGGGKRKVSARLVIGDPGDAQEMAGWRTTVESLHAQGGLALAQICDSHDVAALTDAAWDARVDALIKALPNVDAWEIGNEI
;
A
#
# COMPACT_ATOMS: atom_id res chain seq x y z
N MET A 1 -15.53 14.00 29.21
CA MET A 1 -15.05 13.73 27.82
C MET A 1 -15.53 12.33 27.49
N THR A 2 -16.51 12.20 26.63
CA THR A 2 -17.28 10.98 26.42
C THR A 2 -16.54 9.98 25.53
N LEU A 3 -16.79 8.68 25.73
CA LEU A 3 -16.25 7.54 24.99
C LEU A 3 -16.31 7.69 23.45
N GLU A 4 -17.27 8.45 22.97
CA GLU A 4 -17.48 8.71 21.52
C GLU A 4 -16.38 9.57 20.88
N THR A 5 -15.80 10.49 21.63
CA THR A 5 -14.70 11.36 21.13
C THR A 5 -13.41 10.56 20.98
N ASN A 6 -13.21 9.54 21.81
CA ASN A 6 -12.04 8.66 21.72
C ASN A 6 -12.15 7.66 20.55
N ARG A 7 -13.37 7.18 20.24
CA ARG A 7 -13.60 6.30 19.07
C ARG A 7 -13.30 6.99 17.73
N ARG A 8 -13.73 8.23 17.58
CA ARG A 8 -13.45 9.02 16.34
C ARG A 8 -11.96 9.33 16.16
N ARG A 9 -11.22 9.54 17.26
CA ARG A 9 -9.76 9.79 17.22
C ARG A 9 -8.95 8.52 16.92
N ALA A 10 -9.35 7.36 17.44
CA ALA A 10 -8.71 6.08 17.13
C ALA A 10 -8.89 5.68 15.66
N LEU A 11 -10.10 5.92 15.09
CA LEU A 11 -10.38 5.68 13.66
C LEU A 11 -9.60 6.63 12.73
N ALA A 12 -9.39 7.89 13.13
CA ALA A 12 -8.60 8.85 12.36
C ALA A 12 -7.10 8.48 12.30
N LEU A 13 -6.56 7.82 13.33
CA LEU A 13 -5.17 7.35 13.36
C LEU A 13 -4.94 6.09 12.54
N LEU A 14 -5.94 5.20 12.49
CA LEU A 14 -5.87 3.98 11.67
C LEU A 14 -6.15 4.26 10.18
N GLY A 15 -6.95 5.29 9.88
CA GLY A 15 -7.33 5.67 8.52
C GLY A 15 -6.24 6.37 7.70
N ALA A 16 -5.19 6.93 8.34
CA ALA A 16 -4.11 7.61 7.63
C ALA A 16 -3.01 6.67 7.12
N GLY A 17 -3.11 5.38 7.37
CA GLY A 17 -2.05 4.40 7.10
C GLY A 17 -2.27 3.50 5.88
N VAL A 18 -3.44 3.49 5.27
CA VAL A 18 -3.71 2.62 4.11
C VAL A 18 -4.67 3.32 3.16
N LEU A 19 -4.17 4.32 2.43
CA LEU A 19 -4.69 4.63 1.11
C LEU A 19 -3.65 4.12 0.10
N GLY A 20 -3.53 2.80 0.02
CA GLY A 20 -3.08 2.18 -1.21
C GLY A 20 -4.20 2.38 -2.21
N ALA A 21 -4.19 3.49 -2.93
CA ALA A 21 -4.99 3.60 -4.13
C ALA A 21 -4.47 2.54 -5.09
N SER A 22 -5.12 1.38 -5.13
CA SER A 22 -4.98 0.46 -6.25
C SER A 22 -5.60 1.16 -7.46
N VAL A 23 -4.75 1.92 -8.17
CA VAL A 23 -5.13 2.47 -9.46
C VAL A 23 -5.23 1.27 -10.41
N SER A 24 -6.44 0.77 -10.64
CA SER A 24 -6.70 -0.27 -11.64
C SER A 24 -6.20 0.23 -12.99
N SER A 25 -5.14 -0.42 -13.48
CA SER A 25 -4.56 -0.17 -14.78
C SER A 25 -5.57 -0.51 -15.87
N CYS A 26 -6.28 0.49 -16.39
CA CYS A 26 -7.03 0.37 -17.63
C CYS A 26 -6.13 0.78 -18.80
N GLY A 27 -5.82 -0.16 -19.68
CA GLY A 27 -5.45 0.13 -21.06
C GLY A 27 -3.96 -0.02 -21.40
N HIS A 28 -3.67 -1.05 -22.17
CA HIS A 28 -2.40 -1.30 -22.85
C HIS A 28 -2.19 -0.28 -23.98
N GLY A 29 -1.26 0.63 -23.79
CA GLY A 29 -0.75 1.50 -24.85
C GLY A 29 0.69 1.85 -24.54
N HIS A 30 1.61 1.60 -25.47
CA HIS A 30 2.96 2.15 -25.39
C HIS A 30 2.86 3.67 -25.42
N VAL A 31 2.85 4.31 -24.24
CA VAL A 31 2.86 5.76 -24.12
C VAL A 31 4.30 6.22 -24.21
N THR A 32 4.74 6.62 -25.39
CA THR A 32 6.02 7.30 -25.65
C THR A 32 5.91 8.82 -25.47
N THR A 33 4.73 9.32 -25.13
CA THR A 33 4.49 10.76 -24.90
C THR A 33 4.08 10.93 -23.45
N PRO A 34 4.73 11.85 -22.68
CA PRO A 34 4.31 12.12 -21.32
C PRO A 34 2.83 12.50 -21.29
N PRO A 35 2.05 11.98 -20.35
CA PRO A 35 0.67 12.42 -20.19
C PRO A 35 0.69 13.92 -19.89
N ALA A 36 -0.20 14.69 -20.55
CA ALA A 36 -0.29 16.12 -20.35
C ALA A 36 -0.60 16.42 -18.87
N VAL A 37 0.37 16.98 -18.17
CA VAL A 37 0.23 17.46 -16.81
C VAL A 37 -0.44 18.84 -16.87
N GLY A 38 -1.74 18.89 -17.22
CA GLY A 38 -2.51 20.14 -17.32
C GLY A 38 -1.94 21.17 -18.29
N ASP A 39 -2.66 22.26 -18.55
CA ASP A 39 -2.22 23.36 -19.45
C ASP A 39 -1.22 24.33 -18.79
N GLY A 40 -0.62 23.97 -17.66
CA GLY A 40 0.32 24.80 -16.89
C GLY A 40 1.78 24.60 -17.27
N ALA A 41 2.65 25.57 -16.88
CA ALA A 41 4.09 25.39 -16.99
C ALA A 41 4.55 24.21 -16.10
N THR A 42 5.44 23.38 -16.66
CA THR A 42 6.06 22.25 -15.94
C THR A 42 7.56 22.47 -15.79
N THR A 43 8.14 21.82 -14.80
CA THR A 43 9.58 21.69 -14.61
C THR A 43 9.96 20.23 -14.72
N HIS A 44 11.01 19.96 -15.49
CA HIS A 44 11.56 18.63 -15.65
C HIS A 44 12.47 18.24 -14.48
N LEU A 45 12.34 17.01 -14.01
CA LEU A 45 13.27 16.35 -13.10
C LEU A 45 13.81 15.08 -13.72
N SER A 46 15.11 14.82 -13.52
CA SER A 46 15.75 13.54 -13.83
C SER A 46 15.84 12.69 -12.55
N LEU A 47 15.39 11.45 -12.63
CA LEU A 47 15.38 10.52 -11.52
C LEU A 47 16.37 9.39 -11.74
N HIS A 48 17.32 9.24 -10.85
CA HIS A 48 18.14 8.04 -10.72
C HIS A 48 17.39 7.02 -9.87
N VAL A 49 17.31 5.78 -10.36
CA VAL A 49 16.70 4.68 -9.62
C VAL A 49 17.69 3.52 -9.65
N SER A 50 17.94 2.93 -8.50
CA SER A 50 18.89 1.84 -8.36
C SER A 50 18.24 0.63 -7.69
N ASP A 51 18.72 -0.57 -8.02
CA ASP A 51 18.44 -1.77 -7.24
C ASP A 51 19.17 -1.76 -5.88
N ALA A 52 18.94 -2.78 -5.06
CA ALA A 52 19.55 -2.90 -3.74
C ALA A 52 21.10 -3.01 -3.77
N GLN A 53 21.69 -3.33 -4.90
CA GLN A 53 23.12 -3.44 -5.12
C GLN A 53 23.74 -2.15 -5.70
N GLY A 54 22.91 -1.14 -6.01
CA GLY A 54 23.33 0.10 -6.63
C GLY A 54 23.39 0.03 -8.17
N GLY A 55 22.86 -1.04 -8.76
CA GLY A 55 22.72 -1.17 -10.22
C GLY A 55 21.65 -0.20 -10.72
N VAL A 56 22.00 0.62 -11.73
CA VAL A 56 21.08 1.61 -12.29
C VAL A 56 19.95 0.91 -13.03
N LEU A 57 18.72 1.26 -12.73
CA LEU A 57 17.52 0.78 -13.39
C LEU A 57 17.12 1.77 -14.50
N ASN A 58 16.81 1.25 -15.69
CA ASN A 58 16.12 2.00 -16.72
C ASN A 58 14.60 1.94 -16.52
N LEU A 59 13.85 2.71 -17.28
CA LEU A 59 12.39 2.77 -17.17
C LEU A 59 11.73 1.40 -17.36
N GLU A 60 12.21 0.56 -18.28
CA GLU A 60 11.67 -0.77 -18.52
C GLU A 60 11.84 -1.68 -17.29
N ALA A 61 13.04 -1.68 -16.68
CA ALA A 61 13.30 -2.44 -15.47
C ALA A 61 12.45 -1.94 -14.29
N LEU A 62 12.26 -0.63 -14.15
CA LEU A 62 11.37 -0.03 -13.17
C LEU A 62 9.92 -0.49 -13.38
N ARG A 63 9.41 -0.46 -14.61
CA ARG A 63 8.06 -0.93 -14.95
C ARG A 63 7.84 -2.42 -14.62
N ARG A 64 8.87 -3.25 -14.78
CA ARG A 64 8.82 -4.67 -14.37
C ARG A 64 8.72 -4.83 -12.85
N ILE A 65 9.38 -3.98 -12.08
CA ILE A 65 9.25 -3.94 -10.61
C ILE A 65 7.83 -3.54 -10.25
N GLN A 66 7.28 -2.50 -10.86
CA GLN A 66 5.92 -2.02 -10.61
C GLN A 66 4.86 -3.10 -10.91
N SER A 67 5.09 -3.96 -11.89
CA SER A 67 4.16 -5.04 -12.25
C SER A 67 4.05 -6.16 -11.20
N ASN A 68 4.85 -6.13 -10.16
CA ASN A 68 4.89 -7.17 -9.12
C ASN A 68 5.03 -8.58 -9.69
N GLY A 69 5.86 -8.73 -10.73
CA GLY A 69 6.12 -10.04 -11.35
C GLY A 69 4.97 -10.60 -12.19
N LYS A 70 3.95 -9.82 -12.51
CA LYS A 70 2.81 -10.25 -13.35
C LYS A 70 3.13 -10.37 -14.84
N GLY A 71 4.40 -10.28 -15.22
CA GLY A 71 4.88 -10.57 -16.58
C GLY A 71 4.91 -9.36 -17.52
N GLU A 72 3.93 -8.47 -17.48
CA GLU A 72 3.91 -7.24 -18.29
C GLU A 72 4.34 -6.02 -17.47
N PRO A 73 4.99 -5.02 -18.08
CA PRO A 73 5.36 -3.79 -17.39
C PRO A 73 4.13 -3.08 -16.80
N GLY A 74 4.18 -2.75 -15.50
CA GLY A 74 3.11 -2.05 -14.81
C GLY A 74 3.22 -0.53 -14.95
N TYR A 75 2.11 0.17 -14.87
CA TYR A 75 1.98 1.63 -14.85
C TYR A 75 1.19 2.03 -13.61
N ASP A 76 1.70 1.69 -12.44
CA ASP A 76 1.06 2.02 -11.16
C ASP A 76 1.64 3.27 -10.51
N ASP A 77 2.52 3.99 -11.23
CA ASP A 77 3.00 5.29 -10.80
C ASP A 77 1.96 6.38 -11.06
N ALA A 78 1.82 7.28 -10.11
CA ALA A 78 0.98 8.46 -10.22
C ALA A 78 1.66 9.68 -9.61
N LEU A 79 1.44 10.84 -10.22
CA LEU A 79 1.79 12.14 -9.65
C LEU A 79 0.59 12.66 -8.89
N LEU A 80 0.79 13.01 -7.64
CA LEU A 80 -0.23 13.49 -6.72
C LEU A 80 0.08 14.91 -6.28
N ASP A 81 -0.95 15.66 -5.92
CA ASP A 81 -0.79 16.84 -5.09
C ASP A 81 -0.30 16.43 -3.70
N ALA A 82 0.82 16.98 -3.24
CA ALA A 82 1.42 16.56 -1.98
C ALA A 82 0.54 16.82 -0.74
N LYS A 83 -0.37 17.79 -0.83
CA LYS A 83 -1.23 18.20 0.27
C LYS A 83 -2.58 17.49 0.29
N THR A 84 -3.23 17.35 -0.86
CA THR A 84 -4.57 16.77 -0.98
C THR A 84 -4.55 15.29 -1.37
N LEU A 85 -3.42 14.81 -1.90
CA LEU A 85 -3.23 13.48 -2.51
C LEU A 85 -4.15 13.23 -3.71
N GLU A 86 -4.73 14.28 -4.30
CA GLU A 86 -5.47 14.17 -5.55
C GLU A 86 -4.54 13.82 -6.71
N VAL A 87 -4.99 12.93 -7.57
CA VAL A 87 -4.21 12.50 -8.74
C VAL A 87 -4.12 13.63 -9.77
N ILE A 88 -2.89 14.00 -10.11
CA ILE A 88 -2.57 14.97 -11.16
C ILE A 88 -2.35 14.25 -12.49
N ALA A 89 -1.58 13.16 -12.49
CA ALA A 89 -1.30 12.36 -13.66
C ALA A 89 -1.08 10.89 -13.29
N VAL A 90 -1.48 9.98 -14.17
CA VAL A 90 -1.23 8.53 -14.06
C VAL A 90 -0.13 8.14 -15.05
N GLY A 91 0.82 7.31 -14.62
CA GLY A 91 1.96 6.89 -15.43
C GLY A 91 2.87 8.04 -15.86
N PRO A 92 3.21 9.01 -14.95
CA PRO A 92 3.92 10.22 -15.32
C PRO A 92 5.38 10.00 -15.71
N LEU A 93 5.97 8.85 -15.40
CA LEU A 93 7.36 8.55 -15.68
C LEU A 93 7.60 8.22 -17.15
N TYR A 94 8.64 8.79 -17.73
CA TYR A 94 9.05 8.55 -19.11
C TYR A 94 10.58 8.44 -19.22
N GLN A 95 11.08 7.99 -20.36
CA GLN A 95 12.50 8.03 -20.66
C GLN A 95 12.82 9.34 -21.41
N ASP A 96 13.73 10.13 -20.85
CA ASP A 96 14.14 11.39 -21.45
C ASP A 96 15.10 11.17 -22.64
N GLU A 97 15.50 12.26 -23.32
CA GLU A 97 16.39 12.22 -24.47
C GLU A 97 17.78 11.65 -24.15
N ASN A 98 18.20 11.68 -22.90
CA ASN A 98 19.48 11.18 -22.41
C ASN A 98 19.37 9.72 -21.93
N GLY A 99 18.17 9.13 -21.97
CA GLY A 99 17.90 7.78 -21.50
C GLY A 99 17.68 7.68 -19.99
N ALA A 100 17.64 8.80 -19.28
CA ALA A 100 17.29 8.84 -17.85
C ALA A 100 15.77 8.73 -17.64
N ILE A 101 15.35 8.40 -16.43
CA ILE A 101 13.93 8.42 -16.06
C ILE A 101 13.55 9.86 -15.74
N GLY A 102 12.64 10.41 -16.53
CA GLY A 102 12.15 11.78 -16.41
C GLY A 102 10.75 11.84 -15.81
N ILE A 103 10.44 12.97 -15.20
CA ILE A 103 9.09 13.35 -14.78
C ILE A 103 8.93 14.87 -14.93
N ASP A 104 7.79 15.29 -15.45
CA ASP A 104 7.41 16.70 -15.52
C ASP A 104 6.44 17.04 -14.39
N VAL A 105 6.79 18.05 -13.61
CA VAL A 105 6.02 18.47 -12.41
C VAL A 105 5.42 19.86 -12.66
N PRO A 106 4.16 20.11 -12.29
CA PRO A 106 3.57 21.44 -12.38
C PRO A 106 4.35 22.48 -11.59
N THR A 107 4.68 23.60 -12.22
CA THR A 107 5.40 24.70 -11.57
C THR A 107 4.54 25.33 -10.48
N GLY A 108 5.12 25.55 -9.29
CA GLY A 108 4.46 26.23 -8.18
C GLY A 108 3.45 25.37 -7.40
N ARG A 109 3.48 24.06 -7.59
CA ARG A 109 2.68 23.09 -6.85
C ARG A 109 3.58 22.03 -6.25
N ASP A 110 3.41 21.76 -4.97
CA ASP A 110 4.10 20.66 -4.30
C ASP A 110 3.49 19.33 -4.75
N CYS A 111 4.33 18.42 -5.22
CA CYS A 111 3.91 17.14 -5.78
C CYS A 111 4.59 15.97 -5.11
N THR A 112 3.87 14.86 -5.02
CA THR A 112 4.38 13.57 -4.55
C THR A 112 4.23 12.54 -5.66
N LEU A 113 5.30 11.84 -5.99
CA LEU A 113 5.24 10.65 -6.84
C LEU A 113 4.91 9.43 -5.98
N THR A 114 3.96 8.61 -6.41
CA THR A 114 3.69 7.31 -5.78
C THR A 114 3.81 6.18 -6.79
N MET A 115 4.25 5.02 -6.32
CA MET A 115 4.32 3.77 -7.09
C MET A 115 4.45 2.56 -6.16
N SER A 116 4.19 1.34 -6.65
CA SER A 116 4.53 0.12 -5.94
C SER A 116 6.03 -0.14 -5.93
N TRP A 117 6.57 -0.49 -4.77
CA TRP A 117 7.98 -0.82 -4.59
C TRP A 117 8.17 -2.01 -3.65
N PRO A 118 9.04 -2.97 -3.99
CA PRO A 118 9.37 -4.08 -3.12
C PRO A 118 10.29 -3.64 -1.99
N THR A 119 9.99 -4.09 -0.80
CA THR A 119 10.87 -4.01 0.36
C THR A 119 11.04 -5.42 0.96
N SER A 120 11.96 -5.59 1.91
CA SER A 120 12.08 -6.84 2.66
C SER A 120 10.82 -7.20 3.47
N HIS A 121 9.92 -6.24 3.64
CA HIS A 121 8.63 -6.38 4.33
C HIS A 121 7.45 -6.64 3.38
N GLY A 122 7.71 -6.76 2.08
CA GLY A 122 6.72 -6.94 1.03
C GLY A 122 6.60 -5.73 0.10
N TYR A 123 5.63 -5.79 -0.83
CA TYR A 123 5.31 -4.63 -1.67
C TYR A 123 4.59 -3.55 -0.87
N SER A 124 5.01 -2.31 -1.05
CA SER A 124 4.44 -1.15 -0.39
C SER A 124 4.26 -0.01 -1.39
N ALA A 125 3.34 0.89 -1.12
CA ALA A 125 3.27 2.16 -1.82
C ALA A 125 4.47 3.02 -1.39
N LEU A 126 5.39 3.26 -2.34
CA LEU A 126 6.43 4.25 -2.19
C LEU A 126 5.82 5.63 -2.45
N MET A 127 6.16 6.61 -1.64
CA MET A 127 5.78 8.01 -1.84
C MET A 127 7.05 8.86 -1.75
N ALA A 128 7.29 9.69 -2.77
CA ALA A 128 8.44 10.56 -2.84
C ALA A 128 7.98 12.01 -3.10
N ASP A 129 8.15 12.88 -2.12
CA ASP A 129 7.89 14.31 -2.30
C ASP A 129 8.96 14.87 -3.23
N LEU A 130 8.52 15.48 -4.33
CA LEU A 130 9.39 15.87 -5.42
C LEU A 130 9.93 17.30 -5.21
N PRO A 131 11.25 17.53 -5.38
CA PRO A 131 11.80 18.87 -5.41
C PRO A 131 11.38 19.64 -6.66
N ALA A 132 11.61 20.93 -6.68
CA ALA A 132 11.18 21.79 -7.77
C ALA A 132 11.94 21.56 -9.09
N SER A 133 13.16 21.03 -9.08
CA SER A 133 13.99 20.79 -10.28
C SER A 133 15.24 19.95 -9.94
N GLY A 134 15.96 19.48 -10.95
CA GLY A 134 17.29 18.87 -10.81
C GLY A 134 17.32 17.36 -11.01
N GLU A 135 18.46 16.79 -10.63
CA GLU A 135 18.70 15.34 -10.65
C GLU A 135 18.66 14.78 -9.24
N HIS A 136 17.90 13.73 -9.02
CA HIS A 136 17.66 13.17 -7.69
C HIS A 136 17.64 11.64 -7.73
N ASP A 137 18.02 11.02 -6.62
CA ASP A 137 17.77 9.59 -6.41
C ASP A 137 16.34 9.40 -5.88
N LEU A 138 15.54 8.62 -6.60
CA LEU A 138 14.13 8.40 -6.27
C LEU A 138 13.95 7.71 -4.92
N LEU A 139 14.79 6.72 -4.60
CA LEU A 139 14.67 5.99 -3.35
C LEU A 139 15.11 6.84 -2.16
N GLU A 140 16.08 7.76 -2.35
CA GLU A 140 16.44 8.74 -1.31
C GLU A 140 15.28 9.69 -1.04
N LEU A 141 14.63 10.23 -2.09
CA LEU A 141 13.45 11.08 -1.91
C LEU A 141 12.34 10.33 -1.16
N ALA A 142 12.07 9.09 -1.56
CA ALA A 142 11.06 8.27 -0.90
C ALA A 142 11.40 7.95 0.56
N ALA A 143 12.66 7.57 0.84
CA ALA A 143 13.11 7.29 2.19
C ALA A 143 13.02 8.54 3.08
N ARG A 144 13.36 9.71 2.56
CA ARG A 144 13.23 11.00 3.25
C ARG A 144 11.77 11.33 3.56
N THR A 145 10.91 11.25 2.55
CA THR A 145 9.46 11.47 2.71
C THR A 145 8.87 10.53 3.76
N LEU A 146 9.19 9.24 3.69
CA LEU A 146 8.70 8.25 4.65
C LEU A 146 9.22 8.52 6.06
N HIS A 147 10.52 8.85 6.19
CA HIS A 147 11.16 9.18 7.47
C HIS A 147 10.51 10.40 8.14
N GLU A 148 10.24 11.47 7.38
CA GLU A 148 9.61 12.70 7.89
C GLU A 148 8.17 12.43 8.35
N ARG A 149 7.38 11.75 7.52
CA ARG A 149 5.99 11.38 7.86
C ARG A 149 5.92 10.46 9.09
N GLN A 150 6.88 9.56 9.24
CA GLN A 150 6.97 8.72 10.43
C GLN A 150 7.33 9.51 11.70
N ALA A 151 8.20 10.50 11.60
CA ALA A 151 8.54 11.35 12.75
C ALA A 151 7.30 12.06 13.28
N GLU A 152 6.49 12.63 12.39
CA GLU A 152 5.22 13.28 12.77
C GLU A 152 4.24 12.28 13.39
N ARG A 153 4.06 11.12 12.75
CA ARG A 153 3.16 10.07 13.23
C ARG A 153 3.59 9.52 14.59
N TYR A 154 4.89 9.30 14.78
CA TYR A 154 5.46 8.88 16.06
C TYR A 154 5.21 9.90 17.17
N GLN A 155 5.44 11.20 16.89
CA GLN A 155 5.16 12.28 17.85
C GLN A 155 3.69 12.32 18.24
N GLN A 156 2.77 12.22 17.27
CA GLN A 156 1.33 12.18 17.52
C GLN A 156 0.94 10.97 18.38
N ALA A 157 1.45 9.80 18.06
CA ALA A 157 1.19 8.57 18.80
C ALA A 157 1.72 8.65 20.24
N THR A 158 2.93 9.17 20.44
CA THR A 158 3.54 9.36 21.75
C THR A 158 2.75 10.37 22.59
N ALA A 159 2.30 11.47 22.01
CA ALA A 159 1.42 12.44 22.67
C ALA A 159 0.08 11.81 23.11
N GLN A 160 -0.34 10.73 22.48
CA GLN A 160 -1.53 9.95 22.84
C GLN A 160 -1.24 8.77 23.77
N GLY A 161 0.00 8.65 24.25
CA GLY A 161 0.39 7.66 25.24
C GLY A 161 0.95 6.36 24.67
N LEU A 162 1.39 6.32 23.41
CA LEU A 162 2.09 5.15 22.84
C LEU A 162 3.30 4.77 23.68
N LYS A 163 3.45 3.47 23.94
CA LYS A 163 4.59 2.86 24.65
C LYS A 163 5.15 1.69 23.85
N GLY A 164 6.41 1.33 24.11
CA GLY A 164 7.01 0.11 23.53
C GLY A 164 7.28 0.22 22.02
N ALA A 165 7.58 1.40 21.53
CA ALA A 165 7.94 1.64 20.13
C ALA A 165 9.47 1.83 19.92
N ASP A 166 10.28 1.28 20.80
CA ASP A 166 11.76 1.45 20.77
C ASP A 166 12.39 0.90 19.47
N GLU A 167 11.84 -0.20 18.95
CA GLU A 167 12.26 -0.76 17.65
C GLU A 167 12.03 0.25 16.51
N ALA A 168 10.89 0.94 16.50
CA ALA A 168 10.59 1.96 15.51
C ALA A 168 11.57 3.13 15.57
N VAL A 169 11.96 3.54 16.77
CA VAL A 169 12.98 4.59 16.97
C VAL A 169 14.34 4.15 16.43
N THR A 170 14.80 2.95 16.79
CA THR A 170 16.08 2.41 16.34
C THR A 170 16.17 2.33 14.81
N LEU A 171 15.12 1.83 14.17
CA LEU A 171 15.06 1.72 12.70
C LEU A 171 14.98 3.10 12.03
N ARG A 172 14.26 4.04 12.62
CA ARG A 172 14.22 5.43 12.13
C ARG A 172 15.59 6.09 12.20
N ASP A 173 16.32 5.90 13.30
CA ASP A 173 17.68 6.44 13.46
C ASP A 173 18.65 5.81 12.44
N SER A 174 18.50 4.51 12.13
CA SER A 174 19.24 3.83 11.07
C SER A 174 18.93 4.40 9.68
N ALA A 175 17.64 4.71 9.40
CA ALA A 175 17.25 5.37 8.17
C ALA A 175 17.90 6.75 8.03
N GLN A 176 17.91 7.56 9.11
CA GLN A 176 18.56 8.86 9.13
C GLN A 176 20.07 8.76 8.86
N GLN A 177 20.76 7.81 9.47
CA GLN A 177 22.20 7.59 9.23
C GLN A 177 22.48 7.29 7.75
N SER A 178 21.65 6.46 7.12
CA SER A 178 21.79 6.13 5.70
C SER A 178 21.48 7.34 4.81
N LEU A 179 20.48 8.17 5.15
CA LEU A 179 20.15 9.41 4.45
C LEU A 179 21.30 10.45 4.58
N ASP A 180 21.90 10.57 5.74
CA ASP A 180 23.06 11.46 5.94
C ASP A 180 24.27 11.01 5.10
N ALA A 181 24.47 9.69 4.98
CA ALA A 181 25.51 9.13 4.13
C ALA A 181 25.24 9.35 2.63
N CYS A 182 23.98 9.37 2.17
CA CYS A 182 23.63 9.71 0.80
C CYS A 182 24.18 11.09 0.39
N ALA A 183 24.12 12.07 1.28
CA ALA A 183 24.59 13.44 1.01
C ALA A 183 26.12 13.51 0.71
N THR A 184 26.90 12.54 1.11
CA THR A 184 28.37 12.46 0.93
C THR A 184 28.79 11.38 -0.06
N ALA A 185 27.84 10.66 -0.65
CA ALA A 185 28.10 9.60 -1.62
C ALA A 185 28.82 10.14 -2.87
N GLN A 186 29.88 9.42 -3.32
CA GLN A 186 30.72 9.85 -4.41
C GLN A 186 30.22 9.43 -5.78
N SER A 187 29.23 8.53 -5.84
CA SER A 187 28.64 8.03 -7.08
C SER A 187 27.14 7.78 -6.90
N TRP A 188 26.40 7.79 -8.02
CA TRP A 188 24.99 7.41 -8.01
C TRP A 188 24.76 5.97 -7.54
N ALA A 189 25.67 5.05 -7.85
CA ALA A 189 25.61 3.68 -7.37
C ALA A 189 25.72 3.57 -5.85
N ASP A 190 26.66 4.32 -5.24
CA ASP A 190 26.82 4.38 -3.78
C ASP A 190 25.60 5.02 -3.12
N ARG A 191 25.14 6.14 -3.71
CA ARG A 191 23.95 6.85 -3.26
C ARG A 191 22.72 5.95 -3.32
N GLY A 192 22.49 5.23 -4.42
CA GLY A 192 21.37 4.32 -4.57
C GLY A 192 21.37 3.16 -3.57
N ARG A 193 22.55 2.57 -3.27
CA ARG A 193 22.66 1.54 -2.20
C ARG A 193 22.30 2.10 -0.83
N LEU A 194 22.78 3.30 -0.49
CA LEU A 194 22.47 3.98 0.76
C LEU A 194 20.98 4.37 0.83
N ALA A 195 20.44 4.89 -0.26
CA ALA A 195 19.03 5.24 -0.38
C ALA A 195 18.11 4.01 -0.19
N ASN A 196 18.46 2.88 -0.80
CA ASN A 196 17.74 1.63 -0.59
C ASN A 196 17.81 1.16 0.88
N SER A 197 18.99 1.22 1.49
CA SER A 197 19.15 0.92 2.93
C SER A 197 18.31 1.84 3.82
N ALA A 198 18.25 3.13 3.48
CA ALA A 198 17.42 4.10 4.19
C ALA A 198 15.93 3.78 4.04
N LEU A 199 15.48 3.46 2.84
CA LEU A 199 14.10 3.09 2.56
C LEU A 199 13.68 1.81 3.30
N GLU A 200 14.52 0.77 3.29
CA GLU A 200 14.29 -0.47 4.03
C GLU A 200 14.15 -0.22 5.53
N SER A 201 15.06 0.58 6.11
CA SER A 201 15.01 0.94 7.53
C SER A 201 13.77 1.77 7.86
N ALA A 202 13.39 2.72 6.99
CA ALA A 202 12.19 3.54 7.16
C ALA A 202 10.92 2.69 7.05
N ALA A 203 10.83 1.76 6.09
CA ALA A 203 9.71 0.83 5.97
C ALA A 203 9.59 -0.09 7.20
N GLY A 204 10.72 -0.59 7.70
CA GLY A 204 10.78 -1.34 8.95
C GLY A 204 10.30 -0.54 10.16
N ALA A 205 10.71 0.73 10.26
CA ALA A 205 10.27 1.64 11.33
C ALA A 205 8.75 1.88 11.30
N GLN A 206 8.19 2.05 10.10
CA GLN A 206 6.74 2.18 9.91
C GLN A 206 6.01 0.94 10.43
N LEU A 207 6.47 -0.24 10.04
CA LEU A 207 5.86 -1.50 10.48
C LEU A 207 5.99 -1.71 11.99
N ALA A 208 7.13 -1.36 12.59
CA ALA A 208 7.33 -1.44 14.04
C ALA A 208 6.41 -0.47 14.80
N LEU A 209 6.23 0.75 14.29
CA LEU A 209 5.28 1.72 14.84
C LEU A 209 3.84 1.20 14.76
N ASP A 210 3.44 0.66 13.63
CA ASP A 210 2.10 0.10 13.43
C ASP A 210 1.83 -1.09 14.37
N ARG A 211 2.83 -1.96 14.56
CA ARG A 211 2.75 -3.06 15.54
C ARG A 211 2.56 -2.55 16.96
N ALA A 212 3.28 -1.51 17.35
CA ALA A 212 3.15 -0.91 18.68
C ALA A 212 1.77 -0.27 18.89
N LEU A 213 1.22 0.41 17.86
CA LEU A 213 -0.13 0.97 17.88
C LEU A 213 -1.20 -0.13 17.98
N VAL A 214 -1.09 -1.18 17.18
CA VAL A 214 -2.02 -2.33 17.21
C VAL A 214 -1.95 -3.03 18.56
N ALA A 215 -0.76 -3.17 19.17
CA ALA A 215 -0.62 -3.80 20.49
C ALA A 215 -1.40 -3.06 21.59
N GLN A 216 -1.58 -1.73 21.45
CA GLN A 216 -2.30 -0.88 22.39
C GLN A 216 -3.76 -0.58 21.97
N ALA A 217 -4.18 -1.07 20.80
CA ALA A 217 -5.55 -0.90 20.36
C ALA A 217 -6.53 -1.57 21.32
N PRO A 218 -7.77 -1.05 21.46
CA PRO A 218 -8.79 -1.64 22.31
C PRO A 218 -8.99 -3.13 22.04
N GLN A 219 -9.28 -3.91 23.08
CA GLN A 219 -9.46 -5.37 23.00
C GLN A 219 -10.67 -5.79 22.16
N ASP A 220 -11.63 -4.89 21.95
CA ASP A 220 -12.80 -5.06 21.08
C ASP A 220 -12.52 -4.67 19.61
N ALA A 221 -11.31 -4.20 19.30
CA ALA A 221 -10.92 -3.94 17.92
C ALA A 221 -10.88 -5.26 17.11
N ILE A 222 -11.49 -5.22 15.93
CA ILE A 222 -11.43 -6.32 14.97
C ILE A 222 -10.21 -6.09 14.07
N ILE A 223 -9.36 -7.11 13.93
CA ILE A 223 -8.23 -7.09 12.99
C ILE A 223 -8.64 -7.92 11.79
N GLY A 224 -8.47 -7.35 10.58
CA GLY A 224 -8.84 -8.01 9.34
C GLY A 224 -7.65 -8.45 8.50
N VAL A 225 -7.83 -9.56 7.78
CA VAL A 225 -6.97 -10.00 6.68
C VAL A 225 -7.85 -10.18 5.44
N THR A 226 -7.27 -10.06 4.25
CA THR A 226 -8.00 -10.31 2.99
C THR A 226 -7.45 -11.57 2.32
N PHE A 227 -8.33 -12.48 1.96
CA PHE A 227 -8.02 -13.62 1.11
C PHE A 227 -8.60 -13.37 -0.29
N THR A 228 -7.74 -13.27 -1.28
CA THR A 228 -8.11 -13.08 -2.70
C THR A 228 -8.29 -14.40 -3.45
N ARG A 229 -8.10 -15.52 -2.78
CA ARG A 229 -8.34 -16.89 -3.24
C ARG A 229 -8.65 -17.75 -2.03
N VAL A 230 -9.22 -18.93 -2.25
CA VAL A 230 -9.40 -19.92 -1.17
C VAL A 230 -8.06 -20.20 -0.51
N PRO A 231 -7.89 -19.87 0.80
CA PRO A 231 -6.64 -20.08 1.51
C PRO A 231 -6.44 -21.55 1.90
N THR A 232 -5.19 -21.93 2.12
CA THR A 232 -4.86 -23.17 2.79
C THR A 232 -5.18 -23.10 4.29
N ALA A 233 -5.33 -24.26 4.94
CA ALA A 233 -5.52 -24.30 6.39
C ALA A 233 -4.38 -23.62 7.17
N ALA A 234 -3.14 -23.71 6.66
CA ALA A 234 -1.99 -23.04 7.26
C ALA A 234 -2.08 -21.50 7.16
N GLU A 235 -2.58 -20.96 6.04
CA GLU A 235 -2.78 -19.52 5.87
C GLU A 235 -3.91 -19.01 6.80
N VAL A 236 -5.00 -19.77 6.95
CA VAL A 236 -6.05 -19.43 7.91
C VAL A 236 -5.50 -19.43 9.34
N ALA A 237 -4.75 -20.45 9.71
CA ALA A 237 -4.13 -20.54 11.05
C ALA A 237 -3.15 -19.38 11.29
N ALA A 238 -2.33 -19.02 10.31
CA ALA A 238 -1.40 -17.88 10.39
C ALA A 238 -2.15 -16.55 10.56
N ALA A 239 -3.24 -16.35 9.81
CA ALA A 239 -4.08 -15.15 9.93
C ALA A 239 -4.69 -15.03 11.34
N LEU A 240 -5.17 -16.12 11.90
CA LEU A 240 -5.76 -16.16 13.24
C LEU A 240 -4.71 -16.01 14.35
N ALA A 241 -3.48 -16.52 14.12
CA ALA A 241 -2.37 -16.37 15.07
C ALA A 241 -1.82 -14.92 15.09
N SER A 242 -2.08 -14.12 14.06
CA SER A 242 -1.63 -12.73 13.95
C SER A 242 -2.37 -11.74 14.87
N ASN A 243 -3.07 -12.23 15.91
CA ASN A 243 -3.82 -11.44 16.91
C ASN A 243 -3.01 -10.32 17.59
N GLY A 244 -1.80 -10.05 17.11
CA GLY A 244 -0.90 -9.01 17.59
C GLY A 244 -0.06 -9.46 18.79
N PRO A 245 1.06 -8.80 19.02
CA PRO A 245 1.90 -9.04 20.19
C PRO A 245 1.09 -8.69 21.45
N GLY A 246 0.97 -9.65 22.37
CA GLY A 246 0.24 -9.46 23.62
C GLY A 246 -0.85 -10.48 23.90
N GLY A 247 -1.10 -11.44 23.01
CA GLY A 247 -2.02 -12.57 23.27
C GLY A 247 -3.47 -12.15 23.55
N GLY A 248 -3.87 -10.98 23.06
CA GLY A 248 -5.21 -10.43 23.27
C GLY A 248 -6.27 -11.31 22.59
N LYS A 249 -7.45 -11.38 23.17
CA LYS A 249 -8.62 -12.10 22.64
C LYS A 249 -9.34 -11.28 21.55
N ARG A 250 -8.59 -10.60 20.67
CA ARG A 250 -9.20 -9.84 19.58
C ARG A 250 -9.82 -10.78 18.57
N LYS A 251 -10.98 -10.40 18.06
CA LYS A 251 -11.59 -11.13 16.94
C LYS A 251 -10.82 -10.82 15.66
N VAL A 252 -10.49 -11.86 14.91
CA VAL A 252 -9.95 -11.71 13.55
C VAL A 252 -11.10 -11.81 12.58
N SER A 253 -11.21 -10.84 11.67
CA SER A 253 -12.11 -10.90 10.52
C SER A 253 -11.31 -11.26 9.28
N ALA A 254 -11.79 -12.18 8.49
CA ALA A 254 -11.26 -12.43 7.16
C ALA A 254 -12.23 -11.88 6.10
N ARG A 255 -11.74 -10.98 5.24
CA ARG A 255 -12.43 -10.54 4.04
C ARG A 255 -12.16 -11.55 2.94
N LEU A 256 -13.23 -12.08 2.35
CA LEU A 256 -13.18 -13.12 1.33
C LEU A 256 -13.55 -12.50 -0.02
N VAL A 257 -12.61 -12.43 -0.94
CA VAL A 257 -12.82 -11.97 -2.32
C VAL A 257 -13.23 -13.18 -3.15
N ILE A 258 -14.51 -13.27 -3.45
CA ILE A 258 -15.09 -14.45 -4.07
C ILE A 258 -15.19 -14.25 -5.57
N GLY A 259 -14.67 -15.21 -6.33
CA GLY A 259 -14.72 -15.23 -7.79
C GLY A 259 -16.10 -15.61 -8.34
N ASP A 260 -16.21 -16.77 -8.99
CA ASP A 260 -17.45 -17.24 -9.61
C ASP A 260 -18.31 -18.06 -8.62
N PRO A 261 -19.52 -17.58 -8.23
CA PRO A 261 -20.42 -18.37 -7.40
C PRO A 261 -20.92 -19.66 -8.08
N GLY A 262 -20.75 -19.81 -9.39
CA GLY A 262 -21.05 -21.05 -10.14
C GLY A 262 -19.95 -22.10 -10.01
N ASP A 263 -18.74 -21.76 -9.57
CA ASP A 263 -17.69 -22.73 -9.31
C ASP A 263 -17.94 -23.47 -7.99
N ALA A 264 -18.45 -24.70 -8.11
CA ALA A 264 -18.77 -25.52 -6.95
C ALA A 264 -17.55 -25.88 -6.09
N GLN A 265 -16.35 -25.99 -6.69
CA GLN A 265 -15.11 -26.29 -5.98
C GLN A 265 -14.63 -25.09 -5.19
N GLU A 266 -14.65 -23.91 -5.80
CA GLU A 266 -14.32 -22.65 -5.12
C GLU A 266 -15.28 -22.42 -3.94
N MET A 267 -16.59 -22.58 -4.16
CA MET A 267 -17.59 -22.40 -3.10
C MET A 267 -17.45 -23.42 -1.97
N ALA A 268 -17.05 -24.66 -2.25
CA ALA A 268 -16.73 -25.64 -1.21
C ALA A 268 -15.51 -25.22 -0.40
N GLY A 269 -14.48 -24.69 -1.04
CA GLY A 269 -13.29 -24.15 -0.41
C GLY A 269 -13.60 -22.96 0.53
N TRP A 270 -14.42 -22.02 0.06
CA TRP A 270 -14.84 -20.88 0.88
C TRP A 270 -15.70 -21.30 2.07
N ARG A 271 -16.59 -22.28 1.94
CA ARG A 271 -17.33 -22.84 3.09
C ARG A 271 -16.39 -23.39 4.16
N THR A 272 -15.41 -24.21 3.74
CA THR A 272 -14.39 -24.76 4.64
C THR A 272 -13.59 -23.64 5.33
N THR A 273 -13.29 -22.57 4.61
CA THR A 273 -12.61 -21.38 5.17
C THR A 273 -13.45 -20.71 6.24
N VAL A 274 -14.74 -20.45 5.97
CA VAL A 274 -15.69 -19.85 6.94
C VAL A 274 -15.81 -20.73 8.19
N GLU A 275 -16.00 -22.04 8.01
CA GLU A 275 -16.07 -22.98 9.12
C GLU A 275 -14.78 -22.99 9.96
N SER A 276 -13.62 -22.94 9.32
CA SER A 276 -12.32 -22.89 10.00
C SER A 276 -12.12 -21.59 10.77
N LEU A 277 -12.55 -20.45 10.22
CA LEU A 277 -12.55 -19.16 10.92
C LEU A 277 -13.43 -19.20 12.17
N HIS A 278 -14.67 -19.66 12.04
CA HIS A 278 -15.62 -19.76 13.16
C HIS A 278 -15.15 -20.71 14.25
N ALA A 279 -14.62 -21.87 13.88
CA ALA A 279 -14.09 -22.84 14.84
C ALA A 279 -12.99 -22.26 15.75
N GLN A 280 -12.34 -21.20 15.32
CA GLN A 280 -11.28 -20.50 16.05
C GLN A 280 -11.71 -19.11 16.55
N GLY A 281 -13.01 -18.80 16.49
CA GLY A 281 -13.59 -17.53 16.98
C GLY A 281 -13.39 -16.34 16.07
N GLY A 282 -12.99 -16.56 14.81
CA GLY A 282 -12.88 -15.54 13.76
C GLY A 282 -14.23 -15.18 13.14
N LEU A 283 -14.24 -14.15 12.32
CA LEU A 283 -15.40 -13.67 11.56
C LEU A 283 -15.10 -13.72 10.05
N ALA A 284 -16.14 -13.97 9.25
CA ALA A 284 -16.07 -13.95 7.80
C ALA A 284 -16.87 -12.78 7.24
N LEU A 285 -16.20 -11.88 6.51
CA LEU A 285 -16.81 -10.82 5.70
C LEU A 285 -16.63 -11.21 4.23
N ALA A 286 -17.69 -11.48 3.51
CA ALA A 286 -17.59 -11.86 2.10
C ALA A 286 -17.96 -10.69 1.18
N GLN A 287 -17.20 -10.53 0.11
CA GLN A 287 -17.45 -9.53 -0.92
C GLN A 287 -18.42 -10.11 -1.97
N ILE A 288 -19.47 -9.36 -2.31
CA ILE A 288 -20.41 -9.79 -3.34
C ILE A 288 -19.78 -9.65 -4.73
N CYS A 289 -19.12 -8.53 -4.99
CA CYS A 289 -18.51 -8.25 -6.28
C CYS A 289 -17.37 -7.26 -6.12
N ASP A 290 -16.32 -7.42 -6.93
CA ASP A 290 -15.25 -6.42 -7.02
C ASP A 290 -15.75 -5.22 -7.87
N SER A 291 -15.29 -4.00 -7.53
CA SER A 291 -15.64 -2.77 -8.26
C SER A 291 -15.33 -2.86 -9.75
N HIS A 292 -14.26 -3.56 -10.10
CA HIS A 292 -13.87 -3.80 -11.49
C HIS A 292 -14.98 -4.52 -12.29
N ASP A 293 -15.72 -5.44 -11.66
CA ASP A 293 -16.71 -6.28 -12.33
C ASP A 293 -18.13 -5.71 -12.28
N VAL A 294 -18.41 -4.80 -11.32
CA VAL A 294 -19.75 -4.22 -11.10
C VAL A 294 -20.29 -3.57 -12.37
N ALA A 295 -19.47 -2.81 -13.09
CA ALA A 295 -19.89 -2.09 -14.29
C ALA A 295 -20.33 -3.01 -15.45
N ALA A 296 -19.95 -4.28 -15.43
CA ALA A 296 -20.33 -5.27 -16.43
C ALA A 296 -21.62 -6.03 -16.08
N LEU A 297 -22.14 -5.88 -14.86
CA LEU A 297 -23.33 -6.58 -14.40
C LEU A 297 -24.62 -5.78 -14.73
N THR A 298 -25.61 -6.47 -15.26
CA THR A 298 -26.97 -5.95 -15.27
C THR A 298 -27.62 -6.18 -13.90
N ASP A 299 -28.71 -5.47 -13.59
CA ASP A 299 -29.47 -5.64 -12.34
C ASP A 299 -29.86 -7.11 -12.10
N ALA A 300 -30.35 -7.80 -13.15
CA ALA A 300 -30.72 -9.21 -13.06
C ALA A 300 -29.51 -10.14 -12.81
N ALA A 301 -28.33 -9.82 -13.37
CA ALA A 301 -27.10 -10.58 -13.14
C ALA A 301 -26.58 -10.33 -11.72
N TRP A 302 -26.71 -9.09 -11.22
CA TRP A 302 -26.40 -8.74 -9.85
C TRP A 302 -27.26 -9.53 -8.85
N ASP A 303 -28.59 -9.51 -9.01
CA ASP A 303 -29.52 -10.23 -8.15
C ASP A 303 -29.25 -11.73 -8.15
N ALA A 304 -29.02 -12.31 -9.33
CA ALA A 304 -28.69 -13.73 -9.46
C ALA A 304 -27.38 -14.09 -8.77
N ARG A 305 -26.35 -13.21 -8.82
CA ARG A 305 -25.08 -13.39 -8.14
C ARG A 305 -25.24 -13.32 -6.63
N VAL A 306 -25.99 -12.33 -6.11
CA VAL A 306 -26.27 -12.18 -4.69
C VAL A 306 -26.98 -13.43 -4.15
N ASP A 307 -28.04 -13.90 -4.82
CA ASP A 307 -28.79 -15.08 -4.42
C ASP A 307 -27.91 -16.34 -4.41
N ALA A 308 -27.06 -16.51 -5.44
CA ALA A 308 -26.15 -17.63 -5.53
C ALA A 308 -25.12 -17.64 -4.40
N LEU A 309 -24.54 -16.48 -4.07
CA LEU A 309 -23.53 -16.34 -3.01
C LEU A 309 -24.16 -16.59 -1.62
N ILE A 310 -25.28 -15.97 -1.30
CA ILE A 310 -25.97 -16.15 -0.02
C ILE A 310 -26.38 -17.63 0.15
N LYS A 311 -26.85 -18.27 -0.90
CA LYS A 311 -27.17 -19.71 -0.87
C LYS A 311 -25.94 -20.59 -0.70
N ALA A 312 -24.82 -20.25 -1.35
CA ALA A 312 -23.60 -21.02 -1.29
C ALA A 312 -22.87 -20.88 0.06
N LEU A 313 -22.93 -19.70 0.68
CA LEU A 313 -22.20 -19.34 1.89
C LEU A 313 -23.12 -18.76 2.97
N PRO A 314 -24.08 -19.55 3.49
CA PRO A 314 -25.13 -19.06 4.39
C PRO A 314 -24.60 -18.65 5.78
N ASN A 315 -23.37 -19.04 6.13
CA ASN A 315 -22.77 -18.80 7.44
C ASN A 315 -21.78 -17.61 7.45
N VAL A 316 -21.73 -16.80 6.42
CA VAL A 316 -20.94 -15.57 6.41
C VAL A 316 -21.52 -14.56 7.40
N ASP A 317 -20.69 -13.94 8.22
CA ASP A 317 -21.13 -13.01 9.28
C ASP A 317 -21.57 -11.65 8.72
N ALA A 318 -20.96 -11.21 7.63
CA ALA A 318 -21.29 -9.94 6.98
C ALA A 318 -20.99 -9.99 5.47
N TRP A 319 -21.73 -9.20 4.70
CA TRP A 319 -21.54 -9.05 3.26
C TRP A 319 -21.11 -7.63 2.91
N GLU A 320 -20.05 -7.53 2.13
CA GLU A 320 -19.61 -6.28 1.53
C GLU A 320 -20.35 -6.11 0.20
N ILE A 321 -21.28 -5.13 0.15
CA ILE A 321 -22.17 -4.95 -0.98
C ILE A 321 -21.45 -4.26 -2.15
N GLY A 322 -20.52 -3.37 -1.85
CA GLY A 322 -19.72 -2.69 -2.86
C GLY A 322 -18.30 -2.47 -2.33
N ASN A 323 -17.33 -2.54 -3.24
CA ASN A 323 -15.94 -2.27 -2.98
C ASN A 323 -15.50 -1.10 -3.85
N GLU A 324 -15.00 -0.02 -3.27
CA GLU A 324 -14.45 1.15 -3.99
C GLU A 324 -15.42 1.80 -5.01
N ILE A 325 -16.74 1.79 -4.72
CA ILE A 325 -17.80 2.42 -5.54
C ILE A 325 -18.12 3.82 -5.08
#